data_d2982fa49f77cf73b40ecb0e0841941a
#
_entry.id   d2982fa49f77cf73b40ecb0e0841941a
#
_cell.length_a   1.000
_cell.length_b   1.000
_cell.length_c   1.000
_cell.angle_alpha   90.00
_cell.angle_beta   90.00
_cell.angle_gamma   90.00
#
_symmetry.space_group_name_H-M   'P 1'
#
loop_
_entity.id
_entity.type
_entity.pdbx_description
1 polymer ?
#
loop_
_entity_poly.entity_id
_entity_poly.type
_entity_poly.pdbx_seq_one_letter_code
_entity_poly.pdbx_strand_id
1 'polypeptide(L)'
;MDEMITITNLKARIDRIEDILASVAAGDMEARIQTETEDDFSGIEAAIDLLINDLTEELRQREKVQKELESKLEKIQEQQKTILQQQEDLLELSSPVSKVWDNILILPVIGTLDSQRTQVMMENLLQKIVETGCTISILDITGVPTVDTQVANHLLKTVTAARLLGAECIISGISPAIAQTIVHLGIDLSTIRTKATLQDAMIFAMKQNKRDDEIRALKNIAIPNEHAD
;
A
#
# COMPACT_ATOMS: atom_id res chain seq x y z
N MET A 1 58.26 -51.14 32.14
CA MET A 1 57.45 -50.32 33.05
C MET A 1 57.21 -48.91 32.47
N ASP A 2 58.23 -48.33 31.83
CA ASP A 2 58.12 -46.99 31.18
C ASP A 2 57.16 -46.92 30.02
N GLU A 3 57.13 -47.91 29.11
CA GLU A 3 56.19 -47.93 27.96
C GLU A 3 54.72 -48.00 28.37
N MET A 4 54.41 -48.72 29.44
CA MET A 4 53.04 -48.87 29.97
C MET A 4 52.56 -47.59 30.59
N ILE A 5 53.46 -46.83 31.23
CA ILE A 5 53.15 -45.49 31.82
C ILE A 5 52.94 -44.49 30.71
N THR A 6 53.74 -44.54 29.65
CA THR A 6 53.63 -43.64 28.46
C THR A 6 52.28 -43.84 27.74
N ILE A 7 51.88 -45.11 27.51
CA ILE A 7 50.59 -45.45 26.87
C ILE A 7 49.39 -44.99 27.71
N THR A 8 49.45 -45.14 29.02
CA THR A 8 48.37 -44.71 29.93
C THR A 8 48.23 -43.19 29.93
N ASN A 9 49.34 -42.44 29.89
CA ASN A 9 49.33 -40.99 29.82
C ASN A 9 48.76 -40.51 28.47
N LEU A 10 49.17 -41.11 27.36
CA LEU A 10 48.65 -40.75 26.04
C LEU A 10 47.13 -40.99 25.93
N LYS A 11 46.65 -42.11 26.47
CA LYS A 11 45.20 -42.41 26.51
C LYS A 11 44.43 -41.33 27.29
N ALA A 12 44.89 -40.95 28.48
CA ALA A 12 44.25 -39.92 29.30
C ALA A 12 44.19 -38.56 28.59
N ARG A 13 45.19 -38.24 27.76
CA ARG A 13 45.22 -37.00 26.93
C ARG A 13 44.22 -37.09 25.76
N ILE A 14 44.09 -38.24 25.11
CA ILE A 14 43.10 -38.46 24.09
C ILE A 14 41.67 -38.31 24.67
N ASP A 15 41.38 -38.99 25.77
CA ASP A 15 40.09 -38.91 26.46
C ASP A 15 39.74 -37.44 26.80
N ARG A 16 40.71 -36.64 27.27
CA ARG A 16 40.51 -35.21 27.56
C ARG A 16 40.19 -34.40 26.29
N ILE A 17 40.84 -34.68 25.16
CA ILE A 17 40.55 -34.04 23.87
C ILE A 17 39.14 -34.38 23.43
N GLU A 18 38.72 -35.65 23.57
CA GLU A 18 37.34 -36.08 23.24
C GLU A 18 36.29 -35.33 24.08
N ASP A 19 36.54 -35.21 25.39
CA ASP A 19 35.65 -34.47 26.31
C ASP A 19 35.53 -33.01 25.95
N ILE A 20 36.64 -32.33 25.58
CA ILE A 20 36.65 -30.94 25.16
C ILE A 20 35.92 -30.77 23.83
N LEU A 21 36.16 -31.63 22.86
CA LEU A 21 35.43 -31.60 21.58
C LEU A 21 33.92 -31.82 21.77
N ALA A 22 33.54 -32.75 22.69
CA ALA A 22 32.13 -32.95 23.06
C ALA A 22 31.52 -31.68 23.70
N SER A 23 32.25 -31.01 24.59
CA SER A 23 31.82 -29.73 25.19
C SER A 23 31.63 -28.63 24.16
N VAL A 24 32.56 -28.47 23.23
CA VAL A 24 32.45 -27.51 22.15
C VAL A 24 31.24 -27.83 21.25
N ALA A 25 31.03 -29.10 20.91
CA ALA A 25 29.89 -29.56 20.16
C ALA A 25 28.56 -29.32 20.87
N ALA A 26 28.56 -29.37 22.21
CA ALA A 26 27.41 -29.02 23.05
C ALA A 26 27.19 -27.51 23.24
N GLY A 27 28.08 -26.67 22.68
CA GLY A 27 27.95 -25.20 22.68
C GLY A 27 28.85 -24.46 23.68
N ASP A 28 29.76 -25.17 24.37
CA ASP A 28 30.76 -24.53 25.23
C ASP A 28 31.87 -23.91 24.37
N MET A 29 31.71 -22.63 24.03
CA MET A 29 32.64 -21.88 23.19
C MET A 29 33.91 -21.44 23.92
N GLU A 30 34.03 -21.76 25.23
CA GLU A 30 35.20 -21.40 26.05
C GLU A 30 36.10 -22.58 26.36
N ALA A 31 35.68 -23.79 26.03
CA ALA A 31 36.47 -24.99 26.20
C ALA A 31 37.79 -24.93 25.43
N ARG A 32 38.93 -25.23 26.09
CA ARG A 32 40.29 -25.17 25.53
C ARG A 32 41.10 -26.37 25.92
N ILE A 33 42.01 -26.78 25.01
CA ILE A 33 42.98 -27.83 25.31
C ILE A 33 44.20 -27.19 25.97
N GLN A 34 44.53 -27.66 27.16
CA GLN A 34 45.75 -27.25 27.86
C GLN A 34 46.86 -28.26 27.63
N THR A 35 47.93 -27.85 26.95
CA THR A 35 49.09 -28.70 26.75
C THR A 35 50.02 -28.60 27.96
N GLU A 36 50.18 -29.71 28.68
CA GLU A 36 50.94 -29.77 29.93
C GLU A 36 52.42 -30.22 29.72
N THR A 37 52.75 -30.83 28.59
CA THR A 37 54.04 -31.43 28.29
C THR A 37 54.50 -31.07 26.88
N GLU A 38 55.82 -30.86 26.73
CA GLU A 38 56.46 -30.68 25.41
C GLU A 38 56.94 -32.03 24.89
N ASP A 39 56.11 -32.68 24.08
CA ASP A 39 56.42 -33.93 23.42
C ASP A 39 55.82 -33.95 21.99
N ASP A 40 56.03 -35.03 21.24
CA ASP A 40 55.53 -35.15 19.85
C ASP A 40 54.01 -35.08 19.72
N PHE A 41 53.25 -35.26 20.82
CA PHE A 41 51.80 -35.16 20.84
C PHE A 41 51.29 -33.73 21.12
N SER A 42 52.12 -32.91 21.74
CA SER A 42 51.75 -31.50 22.05
C SER A 42 51.46 -30.67 20.82
N GLY A 43 52.11 -30.97 19.67
CA GLY A 43 51.81 -30.36 18.40
C GLY A 43 50.41 -30.64 17.90
N ILE A 44 49.87 -31.84 18.17
CA ILE A 44 48.50 -32.23 17.81
C ILE A 44 47.48 -31.48 18.69
N GLU A 45 47.73 -31.42 19.99
CA GLU A 45 46.89 -30.70 20.98
C GLU A 45 46.78 -29.23 20.58
N ALA A 46 47.90 -28.59 20.27
CA ALA A 46 47.93 -27.18 19.85
C ALA A 46 47.20 -26.94 18.50
N ALA A 47 47.33 -27.90 17.56
CA ALA A 47 46.61 -27.79 16.29
C ALA A 47 45.10 -27.93 16.49
N ILE A 48 44.64 -28.85 17.35
CA ILE A 48 43.22 -29.01 17.65
C ILE A 48 42.69 -27.78 18.40
N ASP A 49 43.43 -27.24 19.36
CA ASP A 49 43.01 -26.03 20.08
C ASP A 49 42.89 -24.81 19.14
N LEU A 50 43.82 -24.68 18.19
CA LEU A 50 43.73 -23.65 17.13
C LEU A 50 42.46 -23.83 16.29
N LEU A 51 42.13 -25.06 15.86
CA LEU A 51 40.92 -25.33 15.10
C LEU A 51 39.64 -25.05 15.90
N ILE A 52 39.63 -25.39 17.20
CA ILE A 52 38.51 -25.06 18.09
C ILE A 52 38.34 -23.53 18.18
N ASN A 53 39.43 -22.81 18.30
CA ASN A 53 39.40 -21.35 18.38
C ASN A 53 38.87 -20.71 17.09
N ASP A 54 39.36 -21.14 15.92
CA ASP A 54 38.89 -20.65 14.62
C ASP A 54 37.41 -20.96 14.42
N LEU A 55 36.96 -22.17 14.72
CA LEU A 55 35.58 -22.57 14.61
C LEU A 55 34.67 -21.74 15.53
N THR A 56 35.11 -21.52 16.76
CA THR A 56 34.38 -20.72 17.75
C THR A 56 34.22 -19.28 17.28
N GLU A 57 35.27 -18.69 16.75
CA GLU A 57 35.22 -17.32 16.23
C GLU A 57 34.30 -17.23 15.00
N GLU A 58 34.37 -18.21 14.09
CA GLU A 58 33.47 -18.26 12.92
C GLU A 58 31.99 -18.37 13.34
N LEU A 59 31.69 -19.21 14.33
CA LEU A 59 30.33 -19.36 14.85
C LEU A 59 29.83 -18.05 15.48
N ARG A 60 30.65 -17.36 16.27
CA ARG A 60 30.32 -16.05 16.84
C ARG A 60 30.04 -15.00 15.76
N GLN A 61 30.85 -14.98 14.71
CA GLN A 61 30.65 -14.06 13.60
C GLN A 61 29.34 -14.35 12.86
N ARG A 62 29.03 -15.63 12.60
CA ARG A 62 27.78 -16.04 11.99
C ARG A 62 26.56 -15.64 12.83
N GLU A 63 26.57 -15.88 14.14
CA GLU A 63 25.49 -15.45 15.03
C GLU A 63 25.29 -13.93 15.03
N LYS A 64 26.40 -13.15 15.03
CA LYS A 64 26.32 -11.69 14.96
C LYS A 64 25.69 -11.22 13.66
N VAL A 65 26.14 -11.78 12.54
CA VAL A 65 25.59 -11.45 11.21
C VAL A 65 24.12 -11.85 11.10
N GLN A 66 23.76 -13.02 11.65
CA GLN A 66 22.37 -13.46 11.64
C GLN A 66 21.46 -12.51 12.43
N LYS A 67 21.84 -12.13 13.65
CA LYS A 67 21.08 -11.15 14.46
C LYS A 67 20.97 -9.78 13.77
N GLU A 68 22.05 -9.35 13.11
CA GLU A 68 22.02 -8.09 12.35
C GLU A 68 21.09 -8.18 11.15
N LEU A 69 21.09 -9.33 10.45
CA LEU A 69 20.20 -9.55 9.31
C LEU A 69 18.73 -9.61 9.73
N GLU A 70 18.42 -10.31 10.83
CA GLU A 70 17.07 -10.36 11.39
C GLU A 70 16.57 -8.95 11.75
N SER A 71 17.40 -8.15 12.43
CA SER A 71 17.06 -6.75 12.77
C SER A 71 16.84 -5.87 11.52
N LYS A 72 17.62 -6.08 10.45
CA LYS A 72 17.43 -5.35 9.18
C LYS A 72 16.15 -5.77 8.48
N LEU A 73 15.81 -7.08 8.50
CA LEU A 73 14.58 -7.59 7.92
C LEU A 73 13.34 -7.00 8.61
N GLU A 74 13.33 -6.96 9.94
CA GLU A 74 12.24 -6.33 10.70
C GLU A 74 12.05 -4.85 10.32
N LYS A 75 13.15 -4.09 10.24
CA LYS A 75 13.09 -2.68 9.83
C LYS A 75 12.56 -2.49 8.41
N ILE A 76 12.97 -3.34 7.48
CA ILE A 76 12.49 -3.29 6.09
C ILE A 76 10.98 -3.59 6.04
N GLN A 77 10.50 -4.59 6.78
CA GLN A 77 9.08 -4.92 6.85
C GLN A 77 8.25 -3.77 7.43
N GLU A 78 8.74 -3.12 8.49
CA GLU A 78 8.08 -1.95 9.07
C GLU A 78 8.04 -0.76 8.10
N GLN A 79 9.15 -0.51 7.40
CA GLN A 79 9.20 0.53 6.38
C GLN A 79 8.25 0.25 5.21
N GLN A 80 8.18 -1.00 4.74
CA GLN A 80 7.23 -1.38 3.68
C GLN A 80 5.78 -1.16 4.12
N LYS A 81 5.44 -1.54 5.35
CA LYS A 81 4.10 -1.29 5.90
C LYS A 81 3.78 0.20 5.95
N THR A 82 4.73 1.02 6.38
CA THR A 82 4.56 2.48 6.44
C THR A 82 4.37 3.08 5.05
N ILE A 83 5.15 2.63 4.06
CA ILE A 83 5.03 3.10 2.67
C ILE A 83 3.67 2.73 2.08
N LEU A 84 3.18 1.51 2.30
CA LEU A 84 1.87 1.08 1.83
C LEU A 84 0.76 1.94 2.46
N GLN A 85 0.83 2.20 3.76
CA GLN A 85 -0.14 3.06 4.44
C GLN A 85 -0.11 4.49 3.88
N GLN A 86 1.08 5.06 3.68
CA GLN A 86 1.21 6.39 3.08
C GLN A 86 0.67 6.45 1.64
N GLN A 87 0.82 5.36 0.87
CA GLN A 87 0.24 5.29 -0.48
C GLN A 87 -1.29 5.24 -0.43
N GLU A 88 -1.88 4.49 0.50
CA GLU A 88 -3.34 4.47 0.71
C GLU A 88 -3.84 5.86 1.14
N ASP A 89 -3.20 6.50 2.11
CA ASP A 89 -3.54 7.84 2.59
C ASP A 89 -3.47 8.88 1.44
N LEU A 90 -2.44 8.78 0.59
CA LEU A 90 -2.31 9.65 -0.59
C LEU A 90 -3.40 9.40 -1.64
N LEU A 91 -3.84 8.15 -1.82
CA LEU A 91 -4.95 7.82 -2.73
C LEU A 91 -6.27 8.39 -2.20
N GLU A 92 -6.56 8.29 -0.91
CA GLU A 92 -7.74 8.88 -0.29
C GLU A 92 -7.75 10.42 -0.40
N LEU A 93 -6.60 11.07 -0.19
CA LEU A 93 -6.46 12.53 -0.27
C LEU A 93 -6.42 13.06 -1.71
N SER A 94 -6.07 12.20 -2.68
CA SER A 94 -5.76 12.66 -4.04
C SER A 94 -6.97 13.06 -4.88
N SER A 95 -8.20 12.76 -4.43
CA SER A 95 -9.43 13.11 -5.13
C SER A 95 -10.63 13.16 -4.17
N PRO A 96 -10.63 14.12 -3.22
CA PRO A 96 -11.71 14.22 -2.25
C PRO A 96 -13.01 14.66 -2.92
N VAL A 97 -14.07 13.86 -2.76
CA VAL A 97 -15.41 14.30 -3.12
C VAL A 97 -15.89 15.29 -2.07
N SER A 98 -16.10 16.53 -2.47
CA SER A 98 -16.50 17.61 -1.57
C SER A 98 -17.90 18.15 -1.90
N LYS A 99 -18.69 18.42 -0.88
CA LYS A 99 -19.93 19.17 -1.04
C LYS A 99 -19.57 20.65 -1.11
N VAL A 100 -19.78 21.29 -2.26
CA VAL A 100 -19.41 22.69 -2.51
C VAL A 100 -20.60 23.64 -2.44
N TRP A 101 -21.81 23.11 -2.54
CA TRP A 101 -23.06 23.86 -2.44
C TRP A 101 -24.19 22.91 -2.01
N ASP A 102 -25.37 23.48 -1.71
CA ASP A 102 -26.55 22.66 -1.47
C ASP A 102 -26.85 21.81 -2.70
N ASN A 103 -26.97 20.48 -2.49
CA ASN A 103 -27.19 19.46 -3.50
C ASN A 103 -26.12 19.33 -4.59
N ILE A 104 -24.91 19.97 -4.45
CA ILE A 104 -23.83 19.92 -5.42
C ILE A 104 -22.56 19.32 -4.81
N LEU A 105 -22.11 18.22 -5.38
CA LEU A 105 -20.80 17.61 -5.11
C LEU A 105 -19.81 17.96 -6.22
N ILE A 106 -18.55 18.05 -5.86
CA ILE A 106 -17.44 18.16 -6.81
C ILE A 106 -16.41 17.06 -6.53
N LEU A 107 -15.91 16.46 -7.59
CA LEU A 107 -14.76 15.56 -7.61
C LEU A 107 -13.71 16.13 -8.56
N PRO A 108 -12.69 16.84 -8.06
CA PRO A 108 -11.56 17.27 -8.87
C PRO A 108 -10.64 16.09 -9.13
N VAL A 109 -10.29 15.88 -10.39
CA VAL A 109 -9.38 14.81 -10.82
C VAL A 109 -8.08 15.43 -11.29
N ILE A 110 -6.98 15.09 -10.61
CA ILE A 110 -5.66 15.67 -10.88
C ILE A 110 -4.65 14.56 -11.17
N GLY A 111 -3.85 14.76 -12.21
CA GLY A 111 -2.77 13.85 -12.61
C GLY A 111 -3.23 12.70 -13.50
N THR A 112 -2.40 11.67 -13.61
CA THR A 112 -2.68 10.49 -14.43
C THR A 112 -3.75 9.62 -13.80
N LEU A 113 -4.69 9.17 -14.62
CA LEU A 113 -5.71 8.20 -14.24
C LEU A 113 -5.30 6.83 -14.73
N ASP A 114 -5.15 5.88 -13.83
CA ASP A 114 -5.16 4.45 -14.13
C ASP A 114 -6.52 3.83 -13.74
N SER A 115 -6.73 2.59 -14.16
CA SER A 115 -8.00 1.91 -13.92
C SER A 115 -8.33 1.72 -12.44
N GLN A 116 -7.35 1.42 -11.61
CA GLN A 116 -7.56 1.19 -10.17
C GLN A 116 -7.93 2.48 -9.46
N ARG A 117 -7.15 3.53 -9.66
CA ARG A 117 -7.43 4.85 -9.09
C ARG A 117 -8.79 5.39 -9.55
N THR A 118 -9.09 5.23 -10.85
CA THR A 118 -10.39 5.64 -11.40
C THR A 118 -11.53 4.91 -10.70
N GLN A 119 -11.41 3.60 -10.49
CA GLN A 119 -12.44 2.81 -9.83
C GLN A 119 -12.70 3.29 -8.40
N VAL A 120 -11.65 3.47 -7.58
CA VAL A 120 -11.77 3.96 -6.20
C VAL A 120 -12.43 5.33 -6.14
N MET A 121 -12.01 6.26 -7.01
CA MET A 121 -12.61 7.60 -7.08
C MET A 121 -14.09 7.56 -7.42
N MET A 122 -14.47 6.68 -8.34
CA MET A 122 -15.87 6.52 -8.77
C MET A 122 -16.74 5.91 -7.67
N GLU A 123 -16.23 4.90 -6.96
CA GLU A 123 -16.89 4.30 -5.80
C GLU A 123 -17.13 5.36 -4.72
N ASN A 124 -16.11 6.16 -4.39
CA ASN A 124 -16.20 7.26 -3.43
C ASN A 124 -17.26 8.31 -3.85
N LEU A 125 -17.32 8.66 -5.14
CA LEU A 125 -18.33 9.59 -5.64
C LEU A 125 -19.75 9.04 -5.45
N LEU A 126 -19.97 7.80 -5.85
CA LEU A 126 -21.30 7.15 -5.73
C LEU A 126 -21.73 7.01 -4.27
N GLN A 127 -20.81 6.61 -3.40
CA GLN A 127 -21.05 6.55 -1.96
C GLN A 127 -21.42 7.92 -1.40
N LYS A 128 -20.68 8.97 -1.81
CA LYS A 128 -20.95 10.34 -1.33
C LYS A 128 -22.28 10.89 -1.83
N ILE A 129 -22.70 10.53 -3.03
CA ILE A 129 -24.06 10.84 -3.54
C ILE A 129 -25.11 10.24 -2.62
N VAL A 130 -24.98 8.97 -2.24
CA VAL A 130 -25.92 8.29 -1.35
C VAL A 130 -25.94 8.92 0.05
N GLU A 131 -24.74 9.16 0.62
CA GLU A 131 -24.61 9.74 1.98
C GLU A 131 -25.21 11.14 2.10
N THR A 132 -25.01 11.97 1.07
CA THR A 132 -25.41 13.39 1.13
C THR A 132 -26.76 13.67 0.51
N GLY A 133 -27.30 12.73 -0.28
CA GLY A 133 -28.53 12.94 -1.07
C GLY A 133 -28.39 14.03 -2.13
N CYS A 134 -27.16 14.41 -2.51
CA CYS A 134 -26.93 15.43 -3.53
C CYS A 134 -27.43 14.96 -4.90
N THR A 135 -28.11 15.85 -5.61
CA THR A 135 -28.71 15.56 -6.92
C THR A 135 -27.84 15.99 -8.09
N ILE A 136 -26.76 16.69 -7.86
CA ILE A 136 -25.80 17.13 -8.88
C ILE A 136 -24.37 16.80 -8.44
N SER A 137 -23.61 16.19 -9.33
CA SER A 137 -22.17 15.93 -9.14
C SER A 137 -21.38 16.51 -10.32
N ILE A 138 -20.29 17.19 -10.02
CA ILE A 138 -19.37 17.75 -11.02
C ILE A 138 -18.08 16.94 -10.95
N LEU A 139 -17.72 16.31 -12.05
CA LEU A 139 -16.45 15.62 -12.25
C LEU A 139 -15.53 16.53 -13.04
N ASP A 140 -14.56 17.15 -12.40
CA ASP A 140 -13.62 18.07 -13.06
C ASP A 140 -12.33 17.35 -13.44
N ILE A 141 -12.13 17.17 -14.75
CA ILE A 141 -10.96 16.51 -15.34
C ILE A 141 -9.95 17.49 -15.95
N THR A 142 -10.01 18.78 -15.58
CA THR A 142 -9.09 19.81 -16.09
C THR A 142 -7.62 19.43 -15.84
N GLY A 143 -7.33 18.75 -14.73
CA GLY A 143 -5.99 18.31 -14.35
C GLY A 143 -5.54 16.98 -14.94
N VAL A 144 -6.33 16.38 -15.83
CA VAL A 144 -6.03 15.07 -16.45
C VAL A 144 -5.36 15.28 -17.81
N PRO A 145 -4.12 14.80 -18.02
CA PRO A 145 -3.41 14.99 -19.28
C PRO A 145 -3.96 14.08 -20.41
N THR A 146 -4.28 12.84 -20.09
CA THR A 146 -4.75 11.83 -21.05
C THR A 146 -5.70 10.83 -20.39
N VAL A 147 -6.56 10.23 -21.20
CA VAL A 147 -7.42 9.11 -20.80
C VAL A 147 -7.26 7.97 -21.79
N ASP A 148 -7.25 6.74 -21.29
CA ASP A 148 -7.31 5.53 -22.11
C ASP A 148 -8.76 5.01 -22.23
N THR A 149 -8.93 3.93 -22.96
CA THR A 149 -10.25 3.30 -23.19
C THR A 149 -10.87 2.81 -21.89
N GLN A 150 -10.07 2.26 -20.97
CA GLN A 150 -10.59 1.71 -19.70
C GLN A 150 -11.07 2.85 -18.80
N VAL A 151 -10.27 3.88 -18.63
CA VAL A 151 -10.62 5.07 -17.84
C VAL A 151 -11.88 5.72 -18.39
N ALA A 152 -11.96 5.92 -19.73
CA ALA A 152 -13.16 6.50 -20.35
C ALA A 152 -14.42 5.65 -20.10
N ASN A 153 -14.32 4.33 -20.19
CA ASN A 153 -15.42 3.43 -19.87
C ASN A 153 -15.82 3.47 -18.39
N HIS A 154 -14.85 3.59 -17.47
CA HIS A 154 -15.15 3.76 -16.05
C HIS A 154 -15.91 5.07 -15.78
N LEU A 155 -15.47 6.17 -16.38
CA LEU A 155 -16.17 7.46 -16.29
C LEU A 155 -17.62 7.35 -16.76
N LEU A 156 -17.86 6.71 -17.90
CA LEU A 156 -19.22 6.48 -18.46
C LEU A 156 -20.11 5.66 -17.53
N LYS A 157 -19.58 4.54 -17.02
CA LYS A 157 -20.31 3.69 -16.09
C LYS A 157 -20.70 4.45 -14.82
N THR A 158 -19.81 5.29 -14.33
CA THR A 158 -20.07 6.09 -13.12
C THR A 158 -21.13 7.13 -13.34
N VAL A 159 -21.09 7.88 -14.47
CA VAL A 159 -22.16 8.82 -14.82
C VAL A 159 -23.51 8.11 -14.90
N THR A 160 -23.52 6.91 -15.49
CA THR A 160 -24.75 6.11 -15.57
C THR A 160 -25.23 5.65 -14.20
N ALA A 161 -24.31 5.19 -13.33
CA ALA A 161 -24.63 4.77 -11.98
C ALA A 161 -25.12 5.95 -11.11
N ALA A 162 -24.47 7.12 -11.20
CA ALA A 162 -24.90 8.33 -10.51
C ALA A 162 -26.35 8.71 -10.88
N ARG A 163 -26.69 8.59 -12.18
CA ARG A 163 -28.06 8.84 -12.67
C ARG A 163 -29.07 7.85 -12.09
N LEU A 164 -28.72 6.57 -11.94
CA LEU A 164 -29.57 5.58 -11.28
C LEU A 164 -29.81 5.89 -9.79
N LEU A 165 -28.86 6.55 -9.15
CA LEU A 165 -28.96 7.05 -7.78
C LEU A 165 -29.72 8.40 -7.68
N GLY A 166 -30.21 8.94 -8.82
CA GLY A 166 -30.94 10.20 -8.87
C GLY A 166 -30.06 11.45 -8.96
N ALA A 167 -28.77 11.30 -9.21
CA ALA A 167 -27.85 12.44 -9.37
C ALA A 167 -27.49 12.66 -10.84
N GLU A 168 -27.58 13.91 -11.32
CA GLU A 168 -27.02 14.33 -12.61
C GLU A 168 -25.51 14.54 -12.48
N CYS A 169 -24.72 13.87 -13.32
CA CYS A 169 -23.27 14.05 -13.36
C CYS A 169 -22.87 14.95 -14.55
N ILE A 170 -22.07 15.97 -14.24
CA ILE A 170 -21.53 16.94 -15.21
C ILE A 170 -20.03 16.74 -15.31
N ILE A 171 -19.49 16.53 -16.51
CA ILE A 171 -18.04 16.48 -16.71
C ILE A 171 -17.56 17.85 -17.16
N SER A 172 -16.53 18.38 -16.48
CA SER A 172 -15.88 19.65 -16.85
C SER A 172 -14.40 19.47 -17.17
N GLY A 173 -13.86 20.39 -17.98
CA GLY A 173 -12.43 20.45 -18.26
C GLY A 173 -11.93 19.42 -19.28
N ILE A 174 -12.77 18.98 -20.20
CA ILE A 174 -12.36 18.07 -21.28
C ILE A 174 -11.37 18.82 -22.19
N SER A 175 -10.11 18.41 -22.20
CA SER A 175 -9.08 18.95 -23.09
C SER A 175 -9.29 18.49 -24.54
N PRO A 176 -8.75 19.21 -25.54
CA PRO A 176 -8.84 18.78 -26.94
C PRO A 176 -8.25 17.38 -27.18
N ALA A 177 -7.19 17.02 -26.49
CA ALA A 177 -6.57 15.69 -26.58
C ALA A 177 -7.51 14.60 -26.06
N ILE A 178 -8.15 14.82 -24.91
CA ILE A 178 -9.15 13.90 -24.36
C ILE A 178 -10.37 13.79 -25.29
N ALA A 179 -10.86 14.92 -25.82
CA ALA A 179 -11.99 14.91 -26.75
C ALA A 179 -11.68 14.10 -28.02
N GLN A 180 -10.51 14.26 -28.61
CA GLN A 180 -10.06 13.46 -29.76
C GLN A 180 -9.98 11.97 -29.41
N THR A 181 -9.44 11.62 -28.27
CA THR A 181 -9.36 10.24 -27.81
C THR A 181 -10.75 9.61 -27.66
N ILE A 182 -11.68 10.30 -27.02
CA ILE A 182 -13.07 9.83 -26.81
C ILE A 182 -13.77 9.59 -28.15
N VAL A 183 -13.65 10.55 -29.11
CA VAL A 183 -14.23 10.42 -30.45
C VAL A 183 -13.60 9.26 -31.22
N HIS A 184 -12.27 9.11 -31.13
CA HIS A 184 -11.55 8.02 -31.81
C HIS A 184 -11.94 6.64 -31.27
N LEU A 185 -12.25 6.55 -29.98
CA LEU A 185 -12.70 5.33 -29.32
C LEU A 185 -14.19 5.02 -29.61
N GLY A 186 -14.90 5.88 -30.31
CA GLY A 186 -16.33 5.70 -30.61
C GLY A 186 -17.23 5.76 -29.38
N ILE A 187 -16.79 6.43 -28.31
CA ILE A 187 -17.54 6.54 -27.07
C ILE A 187 -18.64 7.58 -27.21
N ASP A 188 -19.89 7.17 -26.98
CA ASP A 188 -21.03 8.07 -27.03
C ASP A 188 -21.17 8.90 -25.74
N LEU A 189 -20.86 10.18 -25.81
CA LEU A 189 -21.07 11.15 -24.74
C LEU A 189 -22.42 11.90 -24.85
N SER A 190 -23.30 11.59 -25.81
CA SER A 190 -24.56 12.30 -26.02
C SER A 190 -25.46 12.31 -24.79
N THR A 191 -25.34 11.30 -23.96
CA THR A 191 -26.12 11.16 -22.73
C THR A 191 -25.49 11.88 -21.53
N ILE A 192 -24.26 12.42 -21.68
CA ILE A 192 -23.48 13.03 -20.60
C ILE A 192 -23.45 14.54 -20.79
N ARG A 193 -23.74 15.24 -19.71
CA ARG A 193 -23.61 16.69 -19.74
C ARG A 193 -22.15 17.09 -19.57
N THR A 194 -21.61 17.84 -20.54
CA THR A 194 -20.24 18.34 -20.50
C THR A 194 -20.21 19.86 -20.45
N LYS A 195 -19.18 20.42 -19.80
CA LYS A 195 -18.87 21.84 -19.75
C LYS A 195 -17.39 22.06 -20.03
N ALA A 196 -17.06 23.17 -20.69
CA ALA A 196 -15.68 23.48 -21.03
C ALA A 196 -14.82 23.74 -19.79
N THR A 197 -15.37 24.43 -18.81
CA THR A 197 -14.67 24.81 -17.57
C THR A 197 -15.45 24.39 -16.33
N LEU A 198 -14.75 24.27 -15.20
CA LEU A 198 -15.38 24.07 -13.89
C LEU A 198 -16.33 25.21 -13.55
N GLN A 199 -15.96 26.46 -13.90
CA GLN A 199 -16.83 27.63 -13.71
C GLN A 199 -18.18 27.46 -14.42
N ASP A 200 -18.18 27.05 -15.69
CA ASP A 200 -19.41 26.84 -16.45
C ASP A 200 -20.25 25.70 -15.88
N ALA A 201 -19.59 24.64 -15.40
CA ALA A 201 -20.25 23.53 -14.72
C ALA A 201 -20.93 23.98 -13.41
N MET A 202 -20.24 24.79 -12.59
CA MET A 202 -20.79 25.35 -11.37
C MET A 202 -21.98 26.27 -11.63
N ILE A 203 -21.86 27.20 -12.59
CA ILE A 203 -22.96 28.10 -12.97
C ILE A 203 -24.19 27.30 -13.42
N PHE A 204 -23.95 26.25 -14.23
CA PHE A 204 -25.03 25.37 -14.67
C PHE A 204 -25.66 24.62 -13.51
N ALA A 205 -24.86 24.01 -12.62
CA ALA A 205 -25.33 23.28 -11.45
C ALA A 205 -26.17 24.16 -10.51
N MET A 206 -25.70 25.39 -10.23
CA MET A 206 -26.44 26.33 -9.37
C MET A 206 -27.77 26.75 -10.00
N LYS A 207 -27.84 26.95 -11.32
CA LYS A 207 -29.10 27.26 -12.01
C LYS A 207 -30.08 26.10 -11.95
N GLN A 208 -29.57 24.88 -12.14
CA GLN A 208 -30.38 23.66 -12.04
C GLN A 208 -30.95 23.48 -10.63
N ASN A 209 -30.09 23.62 -9.59
CA ASN A 209 -30.49 23.50 -8.21
C ASN A 209 -31.63 24.50 -7.82
N LYS A 210 -31.53 25.75 -8.24
CA LYS A 210 -32.59 26.73 -8.02
C LYS A 210 -33.92 26.31 -8.67
N ARG A 211 -33.90 25.77 -9.89
CA ARG A 211 -35.09 25.31 -10.57
C ARG A 211 -35.75 24.13 -9.81
N ASP A 212 -34.92 23.20 -9.32
CA ASP A 212 -35.42 22.05 -8.57
C ASP A 212 -36.06 22.48 -7.23
N ASP A 213 -35.48 23.47 -6.54
CA ASP A 213 -36.03 24.06 -5.33
C ASP A 213 -37.36 24.78 -5.60
N GLU A 214 -37.49 25.54 -6.68
CA GLU A 214 -38.73 26.19 -7.10
C GLU A 214 -39.81 25.15 -7.43
N ILE A 215 -39.47 24.08 -8.13
CA ILE A 215 -40.41 22.99 -8.44
C ILE A 215 -40.87 22.27 -7.17
N ARG A 216 -39.96 22.03 -6.23
CA ARG A 216 -40.31 21.41 -4.92
C ARG A 216 -41.22 22.32 -4.11
N ALA A 217 -40.95 23.63 -4.07
CA ALA A 217 -41.79 24.61 -3.39
C ALA A 217 -43.23 24.63 -3.99
N LEU A 218 -43.32 24.61 -5.32
CA LEU A 218 -44.65 24.57 -5.99
C LEU A 218 -45.43 23.27 -5.73
N LYS A 219 -44.75 22.11 -5.70
CA LYS A 219 -45.37 20.85 -5.34
C LYS A 219 -45.89 20.82 -3.93
N ASN A 220 -45.18 21.39 -2.96
CA ASN A 220 -45.60 21.46 -1.57
C ASN A 220 -46.82 22.39 -1.35
N ILE A 221 -47.03 23.37 -2.23
CA ILE A 221 -48.17 24.27 -2.21
C ILE A 221 -49.39 23.61 -2.85
N ALA A 222 -49.18 22.70 -3.85
CA ALA A 222 -50.23 22.09 -4.64
C ALA A 222 -50.88 20.83 -4.00
N ILE A 223 -50.36 20.34 -2.89
CA ILE A 223 -50.98 19.24 -2.11
C ILE A 223 -51.53 19.81 -0.81
N PRO A 224 -52.79 20.25 -0.74
CA PRO A 224 -53.43 20.51 0.53
C PRO A 224 -53.56 19.20 1.30
N ASN A 225 -53.27 19.25 2.62
CA ASN A 225 -53.48 18.12 3.54
C ASN A 225 -54.92 17.59 3.44
N GLU A 226 -55.10 16.49 2.74
CA GLU A 226 -56.38 15.70 2.76
C GLU A 226 -56.41 14.75 3.97
N HIS A 227 -55.84 15.10 5.10
CA HIS A 227 -56.03 14.39 6.36
C HIS A 227 -56.06 15.36 7.53
N ALA A 228 -57.18 16.12 7.61
CA ALA A 228 -57.63 16.75 8.83
C ALA A 228 -59.15 16.53 8.93
N ASP A 229 -59.49 15.33 9.37
CA ASP A 229 -60.75 15.04 10.08
C ASP A 229 -60.57 13.77 10.92
#